data_fea93796a29a8f531deae0e4ae7350bd
#
_entry.id   fea93796a29a8f531deae0e4ae7350bd
#
_cell.length_a   1.000
_cell.length_b   1.000
_cell.length_c   1.000
_cell.angle_alpha   90.00
_cell.angle_beta   90.00
_cell.angle_gamma   90.00
#
_symmetry.space_group_name_H-M   'P 1'
#
loop_
_entity.id
_entity.type
_entity.pdbx_description
1 polymer ?
#
loop_
_entity_poly.entity_id
_entity_poly.type
_entity_poly.pdbx_seq_one_letter_code
_entity_poly.pdbx_strand_id
1 'polypeptide(L)'
;MMNLIRLRNLKKIHFFICCFLLSNISYSDTLIHAGNLIDTNNGEISKKVTIRIVGNKIIDVTKGYVKPQGDDEVVNLKDSYVLPGLMDMHVHLTSEYVPKAERDEGVEPEYSAIFAVNAASKTLMAGFTSVRNVGDGGMETISLRKAIRKGLVIGPRIFTSGKTIATTGGHGDPTNGLSKDSYIPPTPEEGVIDSPDEARKAVRQRYKDGVDGIKITSTGGVLSVAKSGENPQFTDAELEAIISTAKDYGLWTAAHAHGKEGMKRAVLAGITSIEHGTYMDQEIMDLMKANGTYYVPTIMAGNWVAEKAKIPNFFPTLVRPKAEKIGPLIQSTFAKAYKAGVKIAFGTDSGVSAHGDNWQEFVLMSAAGMTNKDALRSATIETAKLLGVEDKLGQIKKGMLADIIALQNNPLEDISIMKNVGFVMKDGIIFKQTF
;
A
#
# COMPACT_ATOMS: atom_id res chain seq x y z
N MET A 1 -68.15 9.89 62.32
CA MET A 1 -67.70 8.81 63.18
C MET A 1 -66.40 8.29 62.64
N MET A 2 -65.34 8.60 63.35
CA MET A 2 -64.32 7.69 63.94
C MET A 2 -63.55 6.90 62.85
N ASN A 3 -62.22 6.82 62.77
CA ASN A 3 -61.15 7.14 63.74
C ASN A 3 -59.83 7.26 63.02
N LEU A 4 -58.94 8.16 63.52
CA LEU A 4 -57.51 8.18 63.28
C LEU A 4 -56.85 6.82 63.61
N ILE A 5 -55.80 6.47 62.88
CA ILE A 5 -54.54 6.00 63.45
C ILE A 5 -53.37 6.38 62.55
N ARG A 6 -52.41 7.13 63.13
CA ARG A 6 -51.08 7.41 62.65
C ARG A 6 -50.21 6.16 62.78
N LEU A 7 -49.41 5.86 61.81
CA LEU A 7 -48.11 5.19 62.05
C LEU A 7 -47.03 5.76 61.15
N ARG A 8 -46.10 6.44 61.80
CA ARG A 8 -44.79 6.86 61.27
C ARG A 8 -43.95 5.61 61.02
N ASN A 9 -43.40 5.43 59.83
CA ASN A 9 -42.21 4.63 59.61
C ASN A 9 -41.17 5.43 58.83
N LEU A 10 -40.17 5.88 59.56
CA LEU A 10 -38.89 6.38 59.02
C LEU A 10 -38.17 5.19 58.36
N LYS A 11 -38.07 5.17 57.04
CA LYS A 11 -37.12 4.32 56.37
C LYS A 11 -35.79 5.05 56.29
N LYS A 12 -34.80 4.53 57.00
CA LYS A 12 -33.38 4.89 56.88
C LYS A 12 -32.92 4.56 55.45
N ILE A 13 -32.64 5.61 54.67
CA ILE A 13 -31.98 5.44 53.38
C ILE A 13 -30.50 5.23 53.72
N HIS A 14 -30.02 3.99 53.53
CA HIS A 14 -28.61 3.69 53.53
C HIS A 14 -28.05 4.10 52.15
N PHE A 15 -27.28 5.21 52.15
CA PHE A 15 -26.51 5.62 50.98
C PHE A 15 -25.32 4.69 50.84
N PHE A 16 -25.43 3.68 49.95
CA PHE A 16 -24.31 2.85 49.58
C PHE A 16 -23.42 3.69 48.64
N ILE A 17 -22.35 4.26 49.19
CA ILE A 17 -21.27 4.85 48.38
C ILE A 17 -20.53 3.66 47.72
N CYS A 18 -20.93 3.34 46.50
CA CYS A 18 -20.18 2.45 45.65
C CYS A 18 -18.91 3.21 45.19
N CYS A 19 -17.80 3.08 45.92
CA CYS A 19 -16.49 3.44 45.44
C CYS A 19 -16.20 2.61 44.20
N PHE A 20 -16.46 3.18 43.01
CA PHE A 20 -15.86 2.70 41.78
C PHE A 20 -14.36 2.88 41.91
N LEU A 21 -13.66 1.83 42.32
CA LEU A 21 -12.24 1.68 42.06
C LEU A 21 -12.09 1.67 40.54
N LEU A 22 -11.85 2.83 39.95
CA LEU A 22 -11.25 2.93 38.64
C LEU A 22 -9.88 2.26 38.77
N SER A 23 -9.82 0.96 38.54
CA SER A 23 -8.56 0.29 38.25
C SER A 23 -8.01 0.99 37.01
N ASN A 24 -7.06 1.90 37.24
CA ASN A 24 -6.16 2.35 36.16
C ASN A 24 -5.52 1.07 35.63
N ILE A 25 -5.98 0.58 34.49
CA ILE A 25 -5.27 -0.40 33.70
C ILE A 25 -4.03 0.40 33.25
N SER A 26 -2.97 0.30 34.03
CA SER A 26 -1.66 0.80 33.64
C SER A 26 -1.21 -0.12 32.49
N TYR A 27 -1.39 0.33 31.27
CA TYR A 27 -0.68 -0.30 30.15
C TYR A 27 0.79 -0.06 30.42
N SER A 28 1.60 -1.12 30.46
CA SER A 28 3.04 -0.98 30.49
C SER A 28 3.47 -0.25 29.21
N ASP A 29 4.28 0.81 29.37
CA ASP A 29 4.79 1.54 28.23
C ASP A 29 5.90 0.71 27.56
N THR A 30 5.99 0.79 26.24
CA THR A 30 7.13 0.26 25.52
C THR A 30 8.12 1.39 25.25
N LEU A 31 9.38 1.22 25.72
CA LEU A 31 10.48 2.14 25.51
C LEU A 31 11.46 1.58 24.49
N ILE A 32 11.44 2.09 23.27
CA ILE A 32 12.46 1.73 22.27
C ILE A 32 13.69 2.62 22.48
N HIS A 33 14.82 2.01 22.87
CA HIS A 33 16.11 2.69 22.95
C HIS A 33 16.82 2.59 21.60
N ALA A 34 16.64 3.62 20.75
CA ALA A 34 17.25 3.69 19.43
C ALA A 34 18.65 4.29 19.48
N GLY A 35 19.63 3.63 18.86
CA GLY A 35 20.99 4.17 18.73
C GLY A 35 21.05 5.32 17.74
N ASN A 36 20.40 5.12 16.59
CA ASN A 36 20.31 6.10 15.52
C ASN A 36 18.86 6.15 15.02
N LEU A 37 18.19 7.27 15.21
CA LEU A 37 16.83 7.53 14.67
C LEU A 37 16.97 8.35 13.39
N ILE A 38 16.52 7.82 12.26
CA ILE A 38 16.52 8.50 10.96
C ILE A 38 15.21 9.29 10.77
N ASP A 39 15.33 10.58 10.57
CA ASP A 39 14.24 11.40 10.02
C ASP A 39 14.22 11.23 8.50
N THR A 40 13.25 10.47 7.98
CA THR A 40 13.13 10.21 6.54
C THR A 40 12.70 11.43 5.74
N ASN A 41 12.33 12.55 6.39
CA ASN A 41 12.00 13.80 5.71
C ASN A 41 13.25 14.54 5.20
N ASN A 42 14.28 14.64 6.05
CA ASN A 42 15.47 15.43 5.75
C ASN A 42 16.78 14.60 5.76
N GLY A 43 16.73 13.34 6.21
CA GLY A 43 17.89 12.44 6.31
C GLY A 43 18.74 12.69 7.55
N GLU A 44 18.29 13.50 8.50
CA GLU A 44 19.02 13.72 9.75
C GLU A 44 18.98 12.47 10.64
N ILE A 45 20.09 12.23 11.35
CA ILE A 45 20.23 11.12 12.29
C ILE A 45 20.36 11.66 13.72
N SER A 46 19.35 11.39 14.52
CA SER A 46 19.37 11.67 15.96
C SER A 46 19.94 10.46 16.71
N LYS A 47 21.01 10.70 17.50
CA LYS A 47 21.68 9.63 18.27
C LYS A 47 21.13 9.53 19.68
N LYS A 48 21.05 8.27 20.19
CA LYS A 48 20.62 7.96 21.56
C LYS A 48 19.25 8.56 21.88
N VAL A 49 18.21 7.98 21.31
CA VAL A 49 16.81 8.43 21.42
C VAL A 49 15.98 7.35 22.10
N THR A 50 15.05 7.76 22.96
CA THR A 50 13.98 6.91 23.46
C THR A 50 12.67 7.26 22.74
N ILE A 51 12.03 6.26 22.14
CA ILE A 51 10.69 6.35 21.60
C ILE A 51 9.76 5.68 22.60
N ARG A 52 8.83 6.45 23.19
CA ARG A 52 7.85 5.95 24.17
C ARG A 52 6.53 5.65 23.48
N ILE A 53 6.02 4.43 23.67
CA ILE A 53 4.82 3.93 23.02
C ILE A 53 3.83 3.48 24.09
N VAL A 54 2.57 3.89 23.94
CA VAL A 54 1.43 3.42 24.75
C VAL A 54 0.35 2.87 23.82
N GLY A 55 0.04 1.61 23.97
CA GLY A 55 -0.83 0.90 23.05
C GLY A 55 -0.26 0.94 21.62
N ASN A 56 -0.98 1.55 20.69
CA ASN A 56 -0.54 1.64 19.30
C ASN A 56 0.05 3.01 18.90
N LYS A 57 0.32 3.92 19.87
CA LYS A 57 0.74 5.29 19.56
C LYS A 57 2.09 5.64 20.16
N ILE A 58 2.86 6.39 19.41
CA ILE A 58 4.05 7.09 19.89
C ILE A 58 3.56 8.30 20.72
N ILE A 59 3.89 8.31 22.02
CA ILE A 59 3.49 9.41 22.90
C ILE A 59 4.60 10.40 23.15
N ASP A 60 5.87 9.98 22.97
CA ASP A 60 7.04 10.85 23.11
C ASP A 60 8.25 10.34 22.34
N VAL A 61 9.13 11.25 21.94
CA VAL A 61 10.44 10.97 21.32
C VAL A 61 11.47 11.88 21.98
N THR A 62 12.30 11.30 22.85
CA THR A 62 13.19 12.06 23.75
C THR A 62 14.64 11.70 23.51
N LYS A 63 15.53 12.70 23.56
CA LYS A 63 17.00 12.49 23.51
C LYS A 63 17.48 11.81 24.79
N GLY A 64 18.35 10.83 24.64
CA GLY A 64 18.88 10.00 25.74
C GLY A 64 18.07 8.71 25.93
N TYR A 65 18.61 7.81 26.77
CA TYR A 65 17.93 6.57 27.14
C TYR A 65 17.20 6.75 28.47
N VAL A 66 15.88 6.87 28.41
CA VAL A 66 15.00 6.98 29.57
C VAL A 66 15.03 5.66 30.35
N LYS A 67 15.18 5.74 31.68
CA LYS A 67 15.09 4.56 32.54
C LYS A 67 13.64 4.07 32.60
N PRO A 68 13.40 2.75 32.50
CA PRO A 68 12.06 2.20 32.66
C PRO A 68 11.53 2.47 34.06
N GLN A 69 10.22 2.62 34.18
CA GLN A 69 9.50 2.80 35.44
C GLN A 69 8.40 1.73 35.57
N GLY A 70 8.26 1.17 36.75
CA GLY A 70 7.26 0.12 36.99
C GLY A 70 7.43 -1.06 36.03
N ASP A 71 6.38 -1.35 35.25
CA ASP A 71 6.32 -2.49 34.34
C ASP A 71 6.69 -2.11 32.89
N ASP A 72 7.38 -0.97 32.65
CA ASP A 72 7.81 -0.56 31.31
C ASP A 72 8.68 -1.62 30.64
N GLU A 73 8.34 -1.97 29.39
CA GLU A 73 9.11 -2.88 28.56
C GLU A 73 10.18 -2.11 27.75
N VAL A 74 11.44 -2.56 27.83
CA VAL A 74 12.54 -1.94 27.06
C VAL A 74 12.90 -2.78 25.85
N VAL A 75 12.73 -2.18 24.65
CA VAL A 75 13.23 -2.73 23.39
C VAL A 75 14.59 -2.10 23.10
N ASN A 76 15.64 -2.93 23.12
CA ASN A 76 17.02 -2.48 22.95
C ASN A 76 17.41 -2.46 21.46
N LEU A 77 17.44 -1.28 20.85
CA LEU A 77 17.91 -1.01 19.49
C LEU A 77 19.07 0.00 19.47
N LYS A 78 19.95 -0.05 20.52
CA LYS A 78 21.04 0.93 20.70
C LYS A 78 22.12 0.86 19.63
N ASP A 79 22.26 -0.28 18.97
CA ASP A 79 23.23 -0.50 17.91
C ASP A 79 22.61 -0.49 16.51
N SER A 80 21.36 0.01 16.40
CA SER A 80 20.55 -0.05 15.19
C SER A 80 20.19 1.33 14.64
N TYR A 81 19.82 1.36 13.37
CA TYR A 81 19.20 2.48 12.67
C TYR A 81 17.69 2.25 12.62
N VAL A 82 16.95 3.14 13.27
CA VAL A 82 15.52 3.06 13.45
C VAL A 82 14.82 4.07 12.52
N LEU A 83 13.78 3.66 11.83
CA LEU A 83 13.03 4.49 10.91
C LEU A 83 11.55 4.08 10.90
N PRO A 84 10.64 4.91 10.31
CA PRO A 84 9.22 4.55 10.21
C PRO A 84 9.03 3.25 9.43
N GLY A 85 7.95 2.53 9.74
CA GLY A 85 7.50 1.41 8.93
C GLY A 85 7.31 1.83 7.47
N LEU A 86 7.74 0.96 6.55
CA LEU A 86 7.68 1.21 5.11
C LEU A 86 6.27 1.02 4.57
N MET A 87 6.00 1.70 3.45
CA MET A 87 4.73 1.62 2.74
C MET A 87 4.95 1.37 1.25
N ASP A 88 4.27 0.39 0.68
CA ASP A 88 4.30 0.03 -0.74
C ASP A 88 2.95 0.35 -1.40
N MET A 89 2.97 1.26 -2.38
CA MET A 89 1.74 1.78 -3.01
C MET A 89 1.27 0.96 -4.21
N HIS A 90 1.92 -0.15 -4.52
CA HIS A 90 1.48 -1.02 -5.60
C HIS A 90 1.84 -2.47 -5.32
N VAL A 91 0.88 -3.21 -4.79
CA VAL A 91 0.99 -4.67 -4.61
C VAL A 91 -0.28 -5.39 -5.06
N HIS A 92 -0.14 -6.68 -5.35
CA HIS A 92 -1.21 -7.62 -5.64
C HIS A 92 -1.08 -8.84 -4.71
N LEU A 93 -1.59 -8.74 -3.49
CA LEU A 93 -1.39 -9.75 -2.45
C LEU A 93 -2.01 -11.11 -2.76
N THR A 94 -2.96 -11.16 -3.70
CA THR A 94 -3.75 -12.36 -3.99
C THR A 94 -3.07 -13.33 -4.94
N SER A 95 -1.94 -12.97 -5.52
CA SER A 95 -1.23 -13.82 -6.48
C SER A 95 0.25 -13.48 -6.61
N GLU A 96 1.02 -14.38 -7.22
CA GLU A 96 2.32 -14.13 -7.84
C GLU A 96 2.28 -14.63 -9.29
N TYR A 97 3.02 -13.98 -10.18
CA TYR A 97 3.06 -14.44 -11.55
C TYR A 97 3.79 -15.77 -11.66
N VAL A 98 3.10 -16.77 -12.22
CA VAL A 98 3.67 -18.06 -12.60
C VAL A 98 3.51 -18.28 -14.10
N PRO A 99 4.43 -19.02 -14.78
CA PRO A 99 4.29 -19.37 -16.17
C PRO A 99 2.98 -20.12 -16.45
N LYS A 100 2.41 -19.96 -17.66
CA LYS A 100 1.13 -20.59 -18.02
C LYS A 100 1.13 -22.11 -17.78
N ALA A 101 2.24 -22.78 -18.01
CA ALA A 101 2.37 -24.22 -17.80
C ALA A 101 2.31 -24.67 -16.33
N GLU A 102 2.50 -23.72 -15.39
CA GLU A 102 2.50 -23.96 -13.95
C GLU A 102 1.24 -23.39 -13.26
N ARG A 103 0.34 -22.77 -14.04
CA ARG A 103 -0.90 -22.22 -13.50
C ARG A 103 -1.93 -23.31 -13.36
N ASP A 104 -2.50 -23.41 -12.18
CA ASP A 104 -3.73 -24.17 -12.00
C ASP A 104 -4.87 -23.48 -12.77
N GLU A 105 -5.60 -24.21 -13.61
CA GLU A 105 -6.78 -23.68 -14.27
C GLU A 105 -7.89 -23.48 -13.23
N GLY A 106 -8.43 -22.26 -13.15
CA GLY A 106 -9.57 -21.96 -12.30
C GLY A 106 -9.22 -21.87 -10.80
N VAL A 107 -8.27 -21.00 -10.44
CA VAL A 107 -7.96 -20.73 -9.02
C VAL A 107 -9.18 -20.17 -8.29
N GLU A 108 -9.67 -20.90 -7.32
CA GLU A 108 -10.81 -20.50 -6.51
C GLU A 108 -10.47 -19.24 -5.67
N PRO A 109 -11.44 -18.33 -5.45
CA PRO A 109 -11.23 -17.14 -4.63
C PRO A 109 -10.71 -17.43 -3.22
N GLU A 110 -11.11 -18.58 -2.64
CA GLU A 110 -10.66 -19.07 -1.34
C GLU A 110 -9.15 -19.37 -1.34
N TYR A 111 -8.64 -19.99 -2.40
CA TYR A 111 -7.19 -20.23 -2.56
C TYR A 111 -6.43 -18.90 -2.64
N SER A 112 -6.91 -17.94 -3.45
CA SER A 112 -6.31 -16.61 -3.55
C SER A 112 -6.31 -15.88 -2.20
N ALA A 113 -7.36 -16.03 -1.40
CA ALA A 113 -7.42 -15.46 -0.05
C ALA A 113 -6.40 -16.13 0.91
N ILE A 114 -6.23 -17.46 0.84
CA ILE A 114 -5.21 -18.19 1.64
C ILE A 114 -3.81 -17.80 1.20
N PHE A 115 -3.55 -17.73 -0.10
CA PHE A 115 -2.27 -17.25 -0.65
C PHE A 115 -1.94 -15.85 -0.14
N ALA A 116 -2.93 -14.94 -0.13
CA ALA A 116 -2.79 -13.57 0.32
C ALA A 116 -2.36 -13.44 1.80
N VAL A 117 -2.72 -14.40 2.65
CA VAL A 117 -2.24 -14.45 4.05
C VAL A 117 -0.73 -14.63 4.10
N ASN A 118 -0.18 -15.56 3.30
CA ASN A 118 1.27 -15.79 3.22
C ASN A 118 2.00 -14.58 2.60
N ALA A 119 1.48 -14.05 1.50
CA ALA A 119 2.02 -12.86 0.84
C ALA A 119 2.07 -11.64 1.78
N ALA A 120 0.98 -11.39 2.51
CA ALA A 120 0.90 -10.32 3.50
C ALA A 120 1.91 -10.51 4.64
N SER A 121 2.07 -11.73 5.14
CA SER A 121 3.07 -12.03 6.18
C SER A 121 4.49 -11.75 5.68
N LYS A 122 4.87 -12.23 4.49
CA LYS A 122 6.19 -11.97 3.89
C LYS A 122 6.45 -10.47 3.73
N THR A 123 5.47 -9.73 3.24
CA THR A 123 5.54 -8.27 3.02
C THR A 123 5.75 -7.53 4.35
N LEU A 124 5.00 -7.88 5.41
CA LEU A 124 5.19 -7.30 6.75
C LEU A 124 6.60 -7.60 7.29
N MET A 125 7.07 -8.86 7.18
CA MET A 125 8.39 -9.28 7.68
C MET A 125 9.55 -8.62 6.91
N ALA A 126 9.30 -8.14 5.69
CA ALA A 126 10.25 -7.32 4.93
C ALA A 126 10.27 -5.83 5.37
N GLY A 127 9.43 -5.44 6.36
CA GLY A 127 9.39 -4.09 6.92
C GLY A 127 8.29 -3.18 6.37
N PHE A 128 7.45 -3.68 5.45
CA PHE A 128 6.33 -2.93 4.90
C PHE A 128 5.11 -3.06 5.80
N THR A 129 4.92 -2.10 6.69
CA THR A 129 3.84 -2.10 7.68
C THR A 129 2.49 -1.67 7.10
N SER A 130 2.49 -1.02 5.95
CA SER A 130 1.30 -0.65 5.19
C SER A 130 1.49 -0.92 3.70
N VAL A 131 0.41 -1.29 3.01
CA VAL A 131 0.41 -1.49 1.55
C VAL A 131 -0.86 -0.95 0.91
N ARG A 132 -0.75 -0.53 -0.35
CA ARG A 132 -1.89 -0.27 -1.23
C ARG A 132 -2.01 -1.42 -2.23
N ASN A 133 -3.05 -2.24 -2.06
CA ASN A 133 -3.37 -3.34 -2.98
C ASN A 133 -4.25 -2.81 -4.11
N VAL A 134 -3.76 -2.87 -5.33
CA VAL A 134 -4.37 -2.21 -6.49
C VAL A 134 -4.94 -3.19 -7.51
N GLY A 135 -5.72 -4.12 -7.04
CA GLY A 135 -6.47 -5.07 -7.87
C GLY A 135 -6.59 -6.45 -7.24
N ASP A 136 -7.81 -6.95 -7.22
CA ASP A 136 -8.21 -8.27 -6.73
C ASP A 136 -9.13 -8.95 -7.72
N GLY A 137 -9.33 -10.26 -7.57
CA GLY A 137 -10.39 -11.01 -8.23
C GLY A 137 -11.78 -10.75 -7.63
N GLY A 138 -11.85 -10.40 -6.34
CA GLY A 138 -13.12 -10.22 -5.63
C GLY A 138 -12.98 -9.47 -4.31
N MET A 139 -13.29 -10.15 -3.20
CA MET A 139 -13.32 -9.59 -1.85
C MET A 139 -12.10 -10.02 -1.00
N GLU A 140 -11.08 -10.63 -1.59
CA GLU A 140 -10.00 -11.33 -0.89
C GLU A 140 -9.21 -10.37 0.02
N THR A 141 -8.73 -9.25 -0.51
CA THR A 141 -7.95 -8.31 0.32
C THR A 141 -8.81 -7.50 1.29
N ILE A 142 -10.09 -7.28 0.99
CA ILE A 142 -11.04 -6.68 1.94
C ILE A 142 -11.25 -7.63 3.13
N SER A 143 -11.41 -8.93 2.86
CA SER A 143 -11.53 -9.98 3.88
C SER A 143 -10.24 -10.14 4.68
N LEU A 144 -9.09 -10.15 4.00
CA LEU A 144 -7.77 -10.22 4.62
C LEU A 144 -7.51 -9.02 5.55
N ARG A 145 -7.80 -7.79 5.10
CA ARG A 145 -7.74 -6.58 5.93
C ARG A 145 -8.57 -6.71 7.21
N LYS A 146 -9.78 -7.26 7.10
CA LYS A 146 -10.65 -7.51 8.25
C LYS A 146 -10.06 -8.56 9.19
N ALA A 147 -9.48 -9.63 8.64
CA ALA A 147 -8.82 -10.69 9.42
C ALA A 147 -7.59 -10.17 10.17
N ILE A 148 -6.74 -9.37 9.51
CA ILE A 148 -5.57 -8.72 10.13
C ILE A 148 -6.01 -7.78 11.26
N ARG A 149 -7.02 -6.94 11.05
CA ARG A 149 -7.55 -6.02 12.09
C ARG A 149 -8.10 -6.75 13.32
N LYS A 150 -8.58 -7.97 13.14
CA LYS A 150 -9.09 -8.84 14.22
C LYS A 150 -7.99 -9.71 14.87
N GLY A 151 -6.74 -9.62 14.40
CA GLY A 151 -5.64 -10.46 14.90
C GLY A 151 -5.74 -11.93 14.53
N LEU A 152 -6.57 -12.31 13.56
CA LEU A 152 -6.70 -13.70 13.11
C LEU A 152 -5.50 -14.15 12.28
N VAL A 153 -4.89 -13.24 11.56
CA VAL A 153 -3.69 -13.45 10.75
C VAL A 153 -2.77 -12.22 10.84
N ILE A 154 -1.49 -12.40 10.58
CA ILE A 154 -0.52 -11.29 10.55
C ILE A 154 -0.37 -10.73 9.14
N GLY A 155 -0.12 -9.42 9.04
CA GLY A 155 0.09 -8.73 7.78
C GLY A 155 0.14 -7.22 7.95
N PRO A 156 0.45 -6.48 6.88
CA PRO A 156 0.49 -5.01 6.89
C PRO A 156 -0.93 -4.42 7.03
N ARG A 157 -0.99 -3.12 7.23
CA ARG A 157 -2.23 -2.35 7.08
C ARG A 157 -2.52 -2.26 5.58
N ILE A 158 -3.69 -2.75 5.15
CA ILE A 158 -4.06 -2.84 3.74
C ILE A 158 -5.03 -1.70 3.40
N PHE A 159 -4.66 -0.92 2.39
CA PHE A 159 -5.53 -0.03 1.64
C PHE A 159 -5.81 -0.70 0.29
N THR A 160 -7.07 -0.95 -0.06
CA THR A 160 -7.39 -1.77 -1.23
C THR A 160 -8.38 -1.09 -2.17
N SER A 161 -8.22 -1.35 -3.48
CA SER A 161 -9.16 -0.96 -4.52
C SER A 161 -10.23 -2.03 -4.81
N GLY A 162 -10.07 -3.24 -4.25
CA GLY A 162 -10.86 -4.38 -4.72
C GLY A 162 -10.64 -4.66 -6.21
N LYS A 163 -11.68 -5.06 -6.94
CA LYS A 163 -11.61 -5.32 -8.40
C LYS A 163 -11.23 -4.05 -9.18
N THR A 164 -10.32 -4.21 -10.12
CA THR A 164 -9.94 -3.16 -11.09
C THR A 164 -11.13 -2.80 -11.97
N ILE A 165 -11.20 -1.55 -12.44
CA ILE A 165 -12.15 -1.11 -13.47
C ILE A 165 -11.40 -1.02 -14.81
N ALA A 166 -11.95 -1.66 -15.83
CA ALA A 166 -11.44 -1.72 -17.20
C ALA A 166 -12.57 -1.54 -18.20
N THR A 167 -12.22 -1.40 -19.48
CA THR A 167 -13.19 -1.48 -20.59
C THR A 167 -13.25 -2.89 -21.16
N THR A 168 -14.29 -3.23 -21.93
CA THR A 168 -14.36 -4.48 -22.66
C THR A 168 -13.12 -4.68 -23.53
N GLY A 169 -12.43 -5.82 -23.36
CA GLY A 169 -11.16 -6.13 -24.02
C GLY A 169 -9.97 -5.29 -23.51
N GLY A 170 -10.14 -4.47 -22.49
CA GLY A 170 -9.09 -3.68 -21.84
C GLY A 170 -8.15 -4.57 -21.01
N HIS A 171 -7.05 -3.98 -20.51
CA HIS A 171 -6.01 -4.73 -19.78
C HIS A 171 -6.55 -5.45 -18.53
N GLY A 172 -7.49 -4.83 -17.83
CA GLY A 172 -8.11 -5.41 -16.63
C GLY A 172 -9.38 -6.23 -16.88
N ASP A 173 -9.75 -6.49 -18.12
CA ASP A 173 -10.90 -7.36 -18.44
C ASP A 173 -10.55 -8.83 -18.11
N PRO A 174 -11.24 -9.46 -17.14
CA PRO A 174 -10.92 -10.81 -16.68
C PRO A 174 -11.18 -11.88 -17.73
N THR A 175 -11.91 -11.56 -18.81
CA THR A 175 -12.27 -12.52 -19.87
C THR A 175 -11.30 -12.54 -21.05
N ASN A 176 -10.25 -11.71 -21.01
CA ASN A 176 -9.24 -11.67 -22.07
C ASN A 176 -8.56 -13.02 -22.28
N GLY A 177 -8.65 -13.53 -23.51
CA GLY A 177 -8.04 -14.81 -23.93
C GLY A 177 -8.87 -16.05 -23.59
N LEU A 178 -10.07 -15.88 -23.03
CA LEU A 178 -11.03 -16.98 -22.83
C LEU A 178 -11.87 -17.24 -24.09
N SER A 179 -12.37 -18.47 -24.23
CA SER A 179 -13.37 -18.79 -25.25
C SER A 179 -14.69 -18.11 -24.93
N LYS A 180 -15.38 -17.59 -25.95
CA LYS A 180 -16.70 -16.92 -25.78
C LYS A 180 -17.75 -17.80 -25.10
N ASP A 181 -17.63 -19.10 -25.23
CA ASP A 181 -18.56 -20.08 -24.65
C ASP A 181 -18.23 -20.42 -23.19
N SER A 182 -17.10 -19.92 -22.66
CA SER A 182 -16.61 -20.26 -21.31
C SER A 182 -16.85 -19.18 -20.25
N TYR A 183 -17.48 -18.07 -20.60
CA TYR A 183 -17.79 -17.00 -19.63
C TYR A 183 -19.09 -16.27 -19.94
N ILE A 184 -19.67 -15.66 -18.90
CA ILE A 184 -20.73 -14.68 -19.02
C ILE A 184 -20.07 -13.30 -19.20
N PRO A 185 -20.55 -12.44 -20.15
CA PRO A 185 -20.00 -11.11 -20.31
C PRO A 185 -19.94 -10.36 -18.96
N PRO A 186 -18.79 -9.83 -18.58
CA PRO A 186 -18.65 -9.15 -17.30
C PRO A 186 -19.45 -7.83 -17.29
N THR A 187 -19.94 -7.46 -16.12
CA THR A 187 -20.72 -6.27 -15.87
C THR A 187 -19.91 -5.22 -15.09
N PRO A 188 -20.42 -4.02 -14.83
CA PRO A 188 -19.77 -3.06 -13.94
C PRO A 188 -19.48 -3.61 -12.52
N GLU A 189 -20.21 -4.63 -12.07
CA GLU A 189 -19.91 -5.32 -10.79
C GLU A 189 -18.61 -6.12 -10.85
N GLU A 190 -18.33 -6.76 -11.99
CA GLU A 190 -17.02 -7.42 -12.24
C GLU A 190 -15.94 -6.42 -12.63
N GLY A 191 -16.27 -5.15 -12.88
CA GLY A 191 -15.32 -4.08 -13.17
C GLY A 191 -15.14 -3.78 -14.65
N VAL A 192 -16.00 -4.29 -15.55
CA VAL A 192 -15.96 -3.94 -16.98
C VAL A 192 -17.04 -2.93 -17.31
N ILE A 193 -16.65 -1.83 -17.95
CA ILE A 193 -17.53 -0.70 -18.26
C ILE A 193 -17.26 -0.19 -19.68
N ASP A 194 -18.30 0.29 -20.37
CA ASP A 194 -18.21 0.87 -21.72
C ASP A 194 -19.03 2.17 -21.84
N SER A 195 -19.38 2.78 -20.72
CA SER A 195 -20.10 4.07 -20.69
C SER A 195 -19.88 4.83 -19.37
N PRO A 196 -20.09 6.15 -19.35
CA PRO A 196 -20.01 6.94 -18.11
C PRO A 196 -20.99 6.51 -17.02
N ASP A 197 -22.16 5.99 -17.36
CA ASP A 197 -23.15 5.53 -16.37
C ASP A 197 -22.71 4.20 -15.74
N GLU A 198 -22.16 3.29 -16.52
CA GLU A 198 -21.54 2.07 -16.02
C GLU A 198 -20.32 2.37 -15.16
N ALA A 199 -19.51 3.36 -15.54
CA ALA A 199 -18.38 3.84 -14.74
C ALA A 199 -18.83 4.30 -13.34
N ARG A 200 -19.89 5.11 -13.25
CA ARG A 200 -20.48 5.52 -11.96
C ARG A 200 -21.02 4.32 -11.17
N LYS A 201 -21.66 3.37 -11.85
CA LYS A 201 -22.17 2.14 -11.22
C LYS A 201 -21.00 1.32 -10.63
N ALA A 202 -19.93 1.12 -11.39
CA ALA A 202 -18.74 0.38 -10.95
C ALA A 202 -18.09 1.02 -9.71
N VAL A 203 -17.87 2.35 -9.70
CA VAL A 203 -17.31 3.06 -8.55
C VAL A 203 -18.20 2.92 -7.31
N ARG A 204 -19.53 3.06 -7.45
CA ARG A 204 -20.48 2.89 -6.35
C ARG A 204 -20.49 1.47 -5.81
N GLN A 205 -20.33 0.47 -6.69
CA GLN A 205 -20.19 -0.92 -6.24
C GLN A 205 -18.90 -1.11 -5.42
N ARG A 206 -17.76 -0.58 -5.85
CA ARG A 206 -16.50 -0.62 -5.08
C ARG A 206 -16.65 0.05 -3.71
N TYR A 207 -17.32 1.22 -3.66
CA TYR A 207 -17.62 1.88 -2.39
C TYR A 207 -18.49 0.99 -1.47
N LYS A 208 -19.54 0.35 -2.00
CA LYS A 208 -20.39 -0.61 -1.27
C LYS A 208 -19.59 -1.80 -0.74
N ASP A 209 -18.60 -2.28 -1.51
CA ASP A 209 -17.71 -3.38 -1.13
C ASP A 209 -16.75 -2.98 0.01
N GLY A 210 -16.59 -1.67 0.26
CA GLY A 210 -15.78 -1.13 1.35
C GLY A 210 -14.31 -0.94 0.99
N VAL A 211 -14.00 -0.59 -0.25
CA VAL A 211 -12.65 -0.25 -0.70
C VAL A 211 -12.20 1.12 -0.17
N ASP A 212 -10.89 1.39 -0.27
CA ASP A 212 -10.29 2.67 0.10
C ASP A 212 -10.00 3.55 -1.14
N GLY A 213 -10.08 2.98 -2.34
CA GLY A 213 -9.83 3.67 -3.61
C GLY A 213 -10.23 2.88 -4.83
N ILE A 214 -9.97 3.46 -6.00
CA ILE A 214 -10.32 2.90 -7.31
C ILE A 214 -9.06 2.66 -8.12
N LYS A 215 -8.88 1.47 -8.68
CA LYS A 215 -7.87 1.16 -9.69
C LYS A 215 -8.52 1.06 -11.05
N ILE A 216 -7.91 1.70 -12.04
CA ILE A 216 -8.28 1.59 -13.45
C ILE A 216 -7.10 1.13 -14.31
N THR A 217 -7.40 0.60 -15.50
CA THR A 217 -6.40 0.32 -16.55
C THR A 217 -6.58 1.32 -17.69
N SER A 218 -5.86 2.46 -17.61
CA SER A 218 -6.01 3.55 -18.58
C SER A 218 -5.38 3.25 -19.95
N THR A 219 -4.48 2.27 -20.01
CA THR A 219 -3.88 1.75 -21.25
C THR A 219 -3.84 0.24 -21.27
N GLY A 220 -3.49 -0.33 -22.41
CA GLY A 220 -3.05 -1.72 -22.48
C GLY A 220 -1.87 -2.00 -21.55
N GLY A 221 -1.59 -3.27 -21.27
CA GLY A 221 -0.53 -3.71 -20.37
C GLY A 221 0.50 -4.62 -21.05
N VAL A 222 1.67 -4.75 -20.41
CA VAL A 222 2.75 -5.62 -20.91
C VAL A 222 2.32 -7.07 -20.90
N LEU A 223 1.70 -7.54 -19.83
CA LEU A 223 1.32 -8.93 -19.63
C LEU A 223 -0.02 -9.30 -20.26
N SER A 224 -0.76 -8.36 -20.86
CA SER A 224 -1.99 -8.68 -21.60
C SER A 224 -1.70 -9.45 -22.88
N VAL A 225 -2.56 -10.43 -23.17
CA VAL A 225 -2.58 -11.13 -24.48
C VAL A 225 -3.24 -10.21 -25.51
N ALA A 226 -2.63 -9.06 -25.79
CA ALA A 226 -3.08 -8.02 -26.72
C ALA A 226 -1.89 -7.47 -27.50
N LYS A 227 -2.14 -6.94 -28.72
CA LYS A 227 -1.09 -6.44 -29.62
C LYS A 227 -0.39 -5.21 -29.05
N SER A 228 -1.13 -4.27 -28.46
CA SER A 228 -0.57 -3.03 -27.90
C SER A 228 -0.67 -3.02 -26.38
N GLY A 229 0.43 -2.59 -25.73
CA GLY A 229 0.46 -2.24 -24.31
C GLY A 229 0.31 -0.73 -24.04
N GLU A 230 0.15 0.10 -25.09
CA GLU A 230 0.29 1.56 -25.00
C GLU A 230 -1.00 2.33 -25.29
N ASN A 231 -1.94 1.73 -26.04
CA ASN A 231 -3.15 2.43 -26.47
C ASN A 231 -4.06 2.79 -25.31
N PRO A 232 -4.67 4.00 -25.31
CA PRO A 232 -5.66 4.40 -24.31
C PRO A 232 -6.89 3.48 -24.41
N GLN A 233 -7.51 3.22 -23.27
CA GLN A 233 -8.63 2.28 -23.16
C GLN A 233 -9.93 2.94 -22.70
N PHE A 234 -9.85 4.10 -22.06
CA PHE A 234 -11.01 4.88 -21.67
C PHE A 234 -11.18 6.13 -22.54
N THR A 235 -12.42 6.53 -22.74
CA THR A 235 -12.77 7.87 -23.22
C THR A 235 -12.62 8.90 -22.10
N ASP A 236 -12.51 10.18 -22.45
CA ASP A 236 -12.45 11.26 -21.46
C ASP A 236 -13.69 11.30 -20.56
N ALA A 237 -14.88 11.05 -21.13
CA ALA A 237 -16.13 11.04 -20.39
C ALA A 237 -16.22 9.89 -19.36
N GLU A 238 -15.68 8.72 -19.66
CA GLU A 238 -15.59 7.60 -18.73
C GLU A 238 -14.61 7.90 -17.59
N LEU A 239 -13.43 8.45 -17.90
CA LEU A 239 -12.44 8.86 -16.89
C LEU A 239 -13.00 9.93 -15.96
N GLU A 240 -13.67 10.95 -16.50
CA GLU A 240 -14.34 11.98 -15.70
C GLU A 240 -15.42 11.36 -14.79
N ALA A 241 -16.23 10.43 -15.30
CA ALA A 241 -17.26 9.76 -14.52
C ALA A 241 -16.68 8.92 -13.38
N ILE A 242 -15.58 8.17 -13.63
CA ILE A 242 -14.87 7.39 -12.60
C ILE A 242 -14.32 8.31 -11.52
N ILE A 243 -13.51 9.30 -11.93
CA ILE A 243 -12.70 10.11 -11.01
C ILE A 243 -13.57 11.06 -10.19
N SER A 244 -14.56 11.72 -10.82
CA SER A 244 -15.49 12.57 -10.08
C SER A 244 -16.32 11.78 -9.07
N THR A 245 -16.84 10.60 -9.46
CA THR A 245 -17.60 9.75 -8.52
C THR A 245 -16.69 9.23 -7.38
N ALA A 246 -15.47 8.83 -7.66
CA ALA A 246 -14.53 8.41 -6.63
C ALA A 246 -14.24 9.55 -5.64
N LYS A 247 -14.05 10.77 -6.13
CA LYS A 247 -13.84 11.97 -5.31
C LYS A 247 -15.03 12.27 -4.40
N ASP A 248 -16.25 12.12 -4.88
CA ASP A 248 -17.47 12.33 -4.08
C ASP A 248 -17.54 11.38 -2.88
N TYR A 249 -16.94 10.19 -3.00
CA TYR A 249 -16.86 9.20 -1.91
C TYR A 249 -15.54 9.27 -1.11
N GLY A 250 -14.66 10.24 -1.38
CA GLY A 250 -13.37 10.36 -0.70
C GLY A 250 -12.38 9.24 -1.01
N LEU A 251 -12.50 8.60 -2.18
CA LEU A 251 -11.65 7.50 -2.62
C LEU A 251 -10.47 8.03 -3.44
N TRP A 252 -9.25 7.53 -3.15
CA TRP A 252 -8.12 7.76 -4.05
C TRP A 252 -8.29 6.99 -5.37
N THR A 253 -7.60 7.42 -6.43
CA THR A 253 -7.66 6.79 -7.74
C THR A 253 -6.26 6.47 -8.27
N ALA A 254 -6.06 5.29 -8.86
CA ALA A 254 -4.79 4.83 -9.40
C ALA A 254 -4.98 4.29 -10.83
N ALA A 255 -4.14 4.71 -11.77
CA ALA A 255 -4.21 4.28 -13.17
C ALA A 255 -2.98 3.48 -13.58
N HIS A 256 -3.16 2.19 -13.91
CA HIS A 256 -2.19 1.49 -14.74
C HIS A 256 -2.10 2.22 -16.08
N ALA A 257 -0.92 2.68 -16.46
CA ALA A 257 -0.70 3.35 -17.72
C ALA A 257 0.75 3.24 -18.19
N HIS A 258 0.96 2.68 -19.39
CA HIS A 258 2.25 2.71 -20.07
C HIS A 258 2.30 3.80 -21.13
N GLY A 259 1.25 3.91 -21.95
CA GLY A 259 1.21 4.81 -23.10
C GLY A 259 0.89 6.26 -22.75
N LYS A 260 1.50 7.19 -23.49
CA LYS A 260 1.40 8.63 -23.26
C LYS A 260 -0.04 9.15 -23.26
N GLU A 261 -0.86 8.78 -24.25
CA GLU A 261 -2.22 9.31 -24.39
C GLU A 261 -3.14 8.91 -23.24
N GLY A 262 -3.07 7.64 -22.79
CA GLY A 262 -3.85 7.19 -21.63
C GLY A 262 -3.40 7.85 -20.32
N MET A 263 -2.09 8.08 -20.15
CA MET A 263 -1.58 8.89 -19.01
C MET A 263 -2.12 10.30 -19.04
N LYS A 264 -2.05 10.97 -20.21
CA LYS A 264 -2.51 12.36 -20.39
C LYS A 264 -3.97 12.51 -20.00
N ARG A 265 -4.85 11.68 -20.53
CA ARG A 265 -6.29 11.68 -20.21
C ARG A 265 -6.54 11.47 -18.73
N ALA A 266 -5.89 10.48 -18.12
CA ALA A 266 -6.05 10.18 -16.70
C ALA A 266 -5.58 11.36 -15.82
N VAL A 267 -4.42 11.99 -16.13
CA VAL A 267 -3.90 13.14 -15.38
C VAL A 267 -4.82 14.35 -15.50
N LEU A 268 -5.32 14.65 -16.72
CA LEU A 268 -6.25 15.76 -16.96
C LEU A 268 -7.60 15.54 -16.27
N ALA A 269 -8.05 14.30 -16.13
CA ALA A 269 -9.25 13.95 -15.38
C ALA A 269 -9.06 14.04 -13.84
N GLY A 270 -7.80 14.19 -13.35
CA GLY A 270 -7.49 14.37 -11.93
C GLY A 270 -7.17 13.08 -11.16
N ILE A 271 -6.57 12.09 -11.83
CA ILE A 271 -6.12 10.83 -11.20
C ILE A 271 -5.12 11.11 -10.06
N THR A 272 -5.22 10.37 -8.95
CA THR A 272 -4.29 10.54 -7.82
C THR A 272 -2.89 10.03 -8.12
N SER A 273 -2.77 8.88 -8.81
CA SER A 273 -1.46 8.34 -9.20
C SER A 273 -1.48 7.65 -10.55
N ILE A 274 -0.33 7.73 -11.24
CA ILE A 274 0.02 6.94 -12.42
C ILE A 274 0.97 5.84 -11.99
N GLU A 275 0.63 4.60 -12.33
CA GLU A 275 1.39 3.39 -12.09
C GLU A 275 2.21 3.03 -13.34
N HIS A 276 3.46 2.60 -13.18
CA HIS A 276 4.41 2.21 -14.23
C HIS A 276 4.93 3.38 -15.08
N GLY A 277 4.09 4.15 -15.74
CA GLY A 277 4.44 5.37 -16.47
C GLY A 277 5.48 5.23 -17.58
N THR A 278 5.62 4.06 -18.20
CA THR A 278 6.78 3.67 -19.05
C THR A 278 7.16 4.67 -20.13
N TYR A 279 6.19 5.17 -20.89
CA TYR A 279 6.40 6.11 -21.99
C TYR A 279 6.08 7.57 -21.62
N MET A 280 6.17 7.88 -20.33
CA MET A 280 6.02 9.25 -19.82
C MET A 280 7.08 10.17 -20.45
N ASP A 281 6.66 11.27 -21.04
CA ASP A 281 7.52 12.29 -21.58
C ASP A 281 7.44 13.61 -20.76
N GLN A 282 8.14 14.64 -21.22
CA GLN A 282 8.19 15.93 -20.51
C GLN A 282 6.80 16.57 -20.38
N GLU A 283 5.92 16.45 -21.39
CA GLU A 283 4.56 16.98 -21.34
C GLU A 283 3.77 16.35 -20.19
N ILE A 284 3.83 15.03 -20.06
CA ILE A 284 3.14 14.30 -19.00
C ILE A 284 3.73 14.63 -17.62
N MET A 285 5.06 14.73 -17.50
CA MET A 285 5.72 15.12 -16.25
C MET A 285 5.27 16.51 -15.80
N ASP A 286 5.14 17.46 -16.71
CA ASP A 286 4.68 18.81 -16.40
C ASP A 286 3.20 18.84 -16.01
N LEU A 287 2.34 18.07 -16.68
CA LEU A 287 0.94 17.88 -16.31
C LEU A 287 0.80 17.26 -14.92
N MET A 288 1.56 16.20 -14.60
CA MET A 288 1.54 15.55 -13.28
C MET A 288 1.95 16.54 -12.18
N LYS A 289 2.99 17.35 -12.40
CA LYS A 289 3.37 18.40 -11.43
C LYS A 289 2.27 19.44 -11.23
N ALA A 290 1.65 19.90 -12.31
CA ALA A 290 0.58 20.89 -12.27
C ALA A 290 -0.67 20.38 -11.55
N ASN A 291 -1.01 19.10 -11.71
CA ASN A 291 -2.18 18.47 -11.10
C ASN A 291 -1.89 17.80 -9.73
N GLY A 292 -0.62 17.75 -9.32
CA GLY A 292 -0.21 17.11 -8.07
C GLY A 292 -0.28 15.57 -8.10
N THR A 293 -0.40 14.98 -9.29
CA THR A 293 -0.46 13.52 -9.51
C THR A 293 0.85 12.85 -9.12
N TYR A 294 0.77 11.75 -8.37
CA TYR A 294 1.92 10.94 -7.99
C TYR A 294 2.34 9.98 -9.10
N TYR A 295 3.63 9.68 -9.14
CA TYR A 295 4.21 8.60 -9.93
C TYR A 295 4.60 7.43 -9.03
N VAL A 296 4.11 6.23 -9.34
CA VAL A 296 4.46 4.96 -8.69
C VAL A 296 5.17 4.09 -9.72
N PRO A 297 6.51 4.02 -9.70
CA PRO A 297 7.28 3.57 -10.86
C PRO A 297 7.31 2.07 -11.11
N THR A 298 7.33 1.24 -10.06
CA THR A 298 7.38 -0.23 -10.17
C THR A 298 8.51 -0.76 -11.06
N ILE A 299 9.71 -0.19 -10.89
CA ILE A 299 10.89 -0.55 -11.70
C ILE A 299 11.22 -2.03 -11.55
N MET A 300 11.03 -2.56 -10.33
CA MET A 300 11.26 -3.96 -9.99
C MET A 300 10.45 -4.90 -10.89
N ALA A 301 9.15 -4.66 -11.07
CA ALA A 301 8.31 -5.46 -11.95
C ALA A 301 8.75 -5.35 -13.41
N GLY A 302 9.10 -4.14 -13.87
CA GLY A 302 9.64 -3.93 -15.21
C GLY A 302 10.90 -4.74 -15.48
N ASN A 303 11.86 -4.70 -14.56
CA ASN A 303 13.10 -5.46 -14.65
C ASN A 303 12.83 -6.98 -14.60
N TRP A 304 11.94 -7.42 -13.69
CA TRP A 304 11.57 -8.83 -13.57
C TRP A 304 10.98 -9.36 -14.87
N VAL A 305 10.01 -8.67 -15.49
CA VAL A 305 9.43 -9.13 -16.77
C VAL A 305 10.46 -9.14 -17.90
N ALA A 306 11.38 -8.18 -17.95
CA ALA A 306 12.44 -8.13 -18.95
C ALA A 306 13.41 -9.32 -18.80
N GLU A 307 13.79 -9.68 -17.58
CA GLU A 307 14.64 -10.86 -17.31
C GLU A 307 13.92 -12.16 -17.64
N LYS A 308 12.65 -12.30 -17.27
CA LYS A 308 11.86 -13.50 -17.58
C LYS A 308 11.57 -13.66 -19.06
N ALA A 309 11.49 -12.59 -19.83
CA ALA A 309 11.32 -12.64 -21.28
C ALA A 309 12.50 -13.30 -22.03
N LYS A 310 13.68 -13.33 -21.40
CA LYS A 310 14.87 -14.03 -21.94
C LYS A 310 14.73 -15.56 -21.87
N ILE A 311 13.83 -16.07 -21.03
CA ILE A 311 13.59 -17.50 -20.86
C ILE A 311 12.64 -17.96 -21.98
N PRO A 312 13.02 -18.97 -22.81
CA PRO A 312 12.15 -19.50 -23.85
C PRO A 312 10.80 -19.95 -23.28
N ASN A 313 9.70 -19.57 -23.95
CA ASN A 313 8.33 -19.98 -23.58
C ASN A 313 7.82 -19.56 -22.22
N PHE A 314 8.54 -18.70 -21.49
CA PHE A 314 8.05 -18.17 -20.20
C PHE A 314 6.80 -17.30 -20.40
N PHE A 315 6.82 -16.43 -21.41
CA PHE A 315 5.66 -15.61 -21.79
C PHE A 315 5.05 -16.07 -23.11
N PRO A 316 3.73 -15.85 -23.32
CA PRO A 316 3.09 -16.00 -24.61
C PRO A 316 3.76 -15.13 -25.70
N THR A 317 3.66 -15.56 -26.98
CA THR A 317 4.30 -14.91 -28.14
C THR A 317 3.97 -13.41 -28.24
N LEU A 318 2.72 -12.98 -27.92
CA LEU A 318 2.31 -11.57 -27.94
C LEU A 318 2.85 -10.75 -26.75
N VAL A 319 3.17 -11.40 -25.64
CA VAL A 319 3.64 -10.74 -24.41
C VAL A 319 5.15 -10.51 -24.45
N ARG A 320 5.91 -11.52 -24.89
CA ARG A 320 7.38 -11.52 -24.86
C ARG A 320 8.05 -10.27 -25.44
N PRO A 321 7.71 -9.78 -26.65
CA PRO A 321 8.36 -8.59 -27.22
C PRO A 321 8.09 -7.30 -26.41
N LYS A 322 6.93 -7.22 -25.75
CA LYS A 322 6.61 -6.10 -24.87
C LYS A 322 7.44 -6.17 -23.56
N ALA A 323 7.53 -7.36 -22.98
CA ALA A 323 8.29 -7.59 -21.75
C ALA A 323 9.79 -7.31 -21.92
N GLU A 324 10.39 -7.67 -23.05
CA GLU A 324 11.82 -7.44 -23.36
C GLU A 324 12.20 -5.95 -23.35
N LYS A 325 11.26 -5.04 -23.66
CA LYS A 325 11.50 -3.60 -23.76
C LYS A 325 11.26 -2.83 -22.46
N ILE A 326 10.43 -3.36 -21.57
CA ILE A 326 9.81 -2.54 -20.52
C ILE A 326 10.79 -2.14 -19.42
N GLY A 327 11.60 -3.05 -18.91
CA GLY A 327 12.47 -2.80 -17.76
C GLY A 327 13.40 -1.60 -17.94
N PRO A 328 14.26 -1.56 -19.00
CA PRO A 328 15.15 -0.43 -19.25
C PRO A 328 14.40 0.88 -19.49
N LEU A 329 13.21 0.84 -20.11
CA LEU A 329 12.40 2.02 -20.36
C LEU A 329 11.82 2.60 -19.07
N ILE A 330 11.24 1.76 -18.20
CA ILE A 330 10.69 2.23 -16.91
C ILE A 330 11.77 2.91 -16.09
N GLN A 331 12.94 2.27 -15.94
CA GLN A 331 14.03 2.83 -15.13
C GLN A 331 14.56 4.15 -15.71
N SER A 332 14.70 4.24 -17.04
CA SER A 332 15.14 5.49 -17.67
C SER A 332 14.10 6.61 -17.58
N THR A 333 12.82 6.27 -17.66
CA THR A 333 11.71 7.23 -17.47
C THR A 333 11.63 7.69 -16.02
N PHE A 334 11.80 6.78 -15.07
CA PHE A 334 11.88 7.13 -13.66
C PHE A 334 12.99 8.15 -13.37
N ALA A 335 14.20 7.93 -13.92
CA ALA A 335 15.32 8.86 -13.75
C ALA A 335 14.98 10.28 -14.26
N LYS A 336 14.29 10.38 -15.40
CA LYS A 336 13.83 11.66 -15.97
C LYS A 336 12.76 12.30 -15.10
N ALA A 337 11.75 11.53 -14.66
CA ALA A 337 10.65 12.01 -13.82
C ALA A 337 11.15 12.52 -12.46
N TYR A 338 12.07 11.81 -11.82
CA TYR A 338 12.72 12.23 -10.59
C TYR A 338 13.47 13.55 -10.78
N LYS A 339 14.30 13.65 -11.83
CA LYS A 339 15.02 14.88 -12.17
C LYS A 339 14.10 16.06 -12.49
N ALA A 340 12.94 15.79 -13.11
CA ALA A 340 11.92 16.80 -13.43
C ALA A 340 11.12 17.25 -12.19
N GLY A 341 11.29 16.62 -11.04
CA GLY A 341 10.60 16.94 -9.79
C GLY A 341 9.14 16.46 -9.73
N VAL A 342 8.81 15.39 -10.44
CA VAL A 342 7.52 14.70 -10.29
C VAL A 342 7.43 14.08 -8.88
N LYS A 343 6.28 14.17 -8.22
CA LYS A 343 6.06 13.51 -6.92
C LYS A 343 6.13 12.00 -7.08
N ILE A 344 7.02 11.34 -6.34
CA ILE A 344 7.22 9.90 -6.41
C ILE A 344 6.76 9.26 -5.11
N ALA A 345 5.94 8.22 -5.21
CA ALA A 345 5.61 7.32 -4.11
C ALA A 345 6.12 5.92 -4.44
N PHE A 346 6.72 5.26 -3.45
CA PHE A 346 7.28 3.92 -3.58
C PHE A 346 6.20 2.90 -3.94
N GLY A 347 6.48 2.01 -4.89
CA GLY A 347 5.61 0.90 -5.23
C GLY A 347 6.32 -0.10 -6.13
N THR A 348 6.08 -1.39 -5.93
CA THR A 348 6.87 -2.49 -6.50
C THR A 348 6.16 -3.30 -7.56
N ASP A 349 4.82 -3.34 -7.55
CA ASP A 349 3.99 -4.30 -8.27
C ASP A 349 4.31 -5.76 -7.87
N SER A 350 4.62 -5.97 -6.55
CA SER A 350 4.74 -7.32 -5.99
C SER A 350 3.44 -8.09 -6.19
N GLY A 351 3.57 -9.29 -6.74
CA GLY A 351 2.51 -10.07 -7.40
C GLY A 351 2.88 -10.36 -8.85
N VAL A 352 3.53 -9.44 -9.54
CA VAL A 352 4.32 -9.73 -10.75
C VAL A 352 5.63 -10.41 -10.37
N SER A 353 6.30 -9.92 -9.33
CA SER A 353 7.47 -10.54 -8.70
C SER A 353 7.13 -11.04 -7.29
N ALA A 354 8.05 -11.74 -6.64
CA ALA A 354 7.82 -12.37 -5.34
C ALA A 354 7.54 -11.35 -4.23
N HIS A 355 6.59 -11.68 -3.36
CA HIS A 355 6.33 -10.93 -2.12
C HIS A 355 7.48 -11.09 -1.11
N GLY A 356 7.83 -9.99 -0.45
CA GLY A 356 8.96 -9.91 0.48
C GLY A 356 10.25 -9.39 -0.15
N ASP A 357 10.32 -9.33 -1.48
CA ASP A 357 11.45 -8.79 -2.24
C ASP A 357 11.32 -7.30 -2.57
N ASN A 358 10.33 -6.62 -2.02
CA ASN A 358 10.01 -5.19 -2.23
C ASN A 358 11.24 -4.26 -2.05
N TRP A 359 12.21 -4.65 -1.23
CA TRP A 359 13.46 -3.91 -1.01
C TRP A 359 14.24 -3.63 -2.30
N GLN A 360 14.10 -4.45 -3.33
CA GLN A 360 14.81 -4.29 -4.60
C GLN A 360 14.46 -2.98 -5.31
N GLU A 361 13.24 -2.47 -5.14
CA GLU A 361 12.82 -1.18 -5.71
C GLU A 361 13.69 -0.03 -5.20
N PHE A 362 14.09 -0.01 -3.93
CA PHE A 362 15.03 0.98 -3.39
C PHE A 362 16.36 0.99 -4.12
N VAL A 363 16.90 -0.19 -4.39
CA VAL A 363 18.19 -0.34 -5.11
C VAL A 363 18.05 0.16 -6.54
N LEU A 364 16.96 -0.17 -7.21
CA LEU A 364 16.68 0.24 -8.59
C LEU A 364 16.44 1.74 -8.71
N MET A 365 15.71 2.34 -7.77
CA MET A 365 15.54 3.80 -7.67
C MET A 365 16.88 4.52 -7.48
N SER A 366 17.72 4.02 -6.56
CA SER A 366 19.06 4.58 -6.32
C SER A 366 19.97 4.43 -7.54
N ALA A 367 19.98 3.28 -8.20
CA ALA A 367 20.72 3.04 -9.43
C ALA A 367 20.28 3.96 -10.58
N ALA A 368 19.03 4.41 -10.59
CA ALA A 368 18.48 5.39 -11.52
C ALA A 368 18.78 6.86 -11.13
N GLY A 369 19.55 7.10 -10.06
CA GLY A 369 20.02 8.41 -9.63
C GLY A 369 19.20 9.09 -8.53
N MET A 370 18.22 8.42 -7.93
CA MET A 370 17.53 8.93 -6.76
C MET A 370 18.43 8.82 -5.53
N THR A 371 18.46 9.85 -4.67
CA THR A 371 19.24 9.76 -3.42
C THR A 371 18.61 8.74 -2.46
N ASN A 372 19.43 8.05 -1.65
CA ASN A 372 18.93 7.09 -0.66
C ASN A 372 17.91 7.73 0.30
N LYS A 373 18.15 9.00 0.68
CA LYS A 373 17.22 9.81 1.47
C LYS A 373 15.85 9.93 0.78
N ASP A 374 15.82 10.29 -0.49
CA ASP A 374 14.56 10.48 -1.22
C ASP A 374 13.86 9.15 -1.48
N ALA A 375 14.62 8.06 -1.67
CA ALA A 375 14.07 6.71 -1.76
C ALA A 375 13.37 6.29 -0.45
N LEU A 376 13.99 6.50 0.71
CA LEU A 376 13.35 6.25 2.01
C LEU A 376 12.12 7.15 2.22
N ARG A 377 12.22 8.43 1.84
CA ARG A 377 11.10 9.37 1.92
C ARG A 377 9.94 8.95 1.04
N SER A 378 10.20 8.42 -0.16
CA SER A 378 9.15 7.93 -1.08
C SER A 378 8.35 6.76 -0.50
N ALA A 379 8.97 5.92 0.34
CA ALA A 379 8.34 4.76 0.99
C ALA A 379 7.77 5.06 2.38
N THR A 380 7.80 6.31 2.82
CA THR A 380 7.32 6.73 4.15
C THR A 380 6.41 7.95 4.05
N ILE A 381 6.97 9.13 3.89
CA ILE A 381 6.23 10.40 3.91
C ILE A 381 5.38 10.60 2.66
N GLU A 382 5.94 10.35 1.48
CA GLU A 382 5.21 10.59 0.23
C GLU A 382 4.08 9.57 0.03
N THR A 383 4.30 8.32 0.44
CA THR A 383 3.25 7.29 0.46
C THR A 383 2.13 7.62 1.45
N ALA A 384 2.48 8.15 2.64
CA ALA A 384 1.48 8.59 3.62
C ALA A 384 0.61 9.73 3.08
N LYS A 385 1.23 10.71 2.39
CA LYS A 385 0.52 11.82 1.74
C LYS A 385 -0.37 11.35 0.59
N LEU A 386 0.11 10.40 -0.25
CA LEU A 386 -0.69 9.82 -1.33
C LEU A 386 -1.98 9.20 -0.80
N LEU A 387 -1.90 8.53 0.37
CA LEU A 387 -3.05 7.89 1.02
C LEU A 387 -3.88 8.85 1.89
N GLY A 388 -3.42 10.09 2.14
CA GLY A 388 -4.08 11.03 3.05
C GLY A 388 -4.03 10.58 4.52
N VAL A 389 -2.94 9.95 4.95
CA VAL A 389 -2.74 9.42 6.31
C VAL A 389 -1.45 9.95 6.97
N GLU A 390 -0.90 11.04 6.47
CA GLU A 390 0.34 11.66 6.95
C GLU A 390 0.24 12.22 8.39
N ASP A 391 -0.97 12.33 8.91
CA ASP A 391 -1.24 12.65 10.32
C ASP A 391 -1.04 11.44 11.26
N LYS A 392 -0.94 10.22 10.71
CA LYS A 392 -0.87 8.94 11.45
C LYS A 392 0.35 8.11 11.13
N LEU A 393 0.88 8.19 9.91
CA LEU A 393 1.91 7.28 9.37
C LEU A 393 3.05 8.04 8.68
N GLY A 394 4.17 7.34 8.42
CA GLY A 394 5.29 7.83 7.63
C GLY A 394 6.37 8.56 8.42
N GLN A 395 6.19 8.79 9.73
CA GLN A 395 7.17 9.45 10.59
C GLN A 395 7.17 8.85 12.00
N ILE A 396 8.30 8.96 12.70
CA ILE A 396 8.40 8.65 14.13
C ILE A 396 8.34 9.96 14.91
N LYS A 397 7.14 10.34 15.33
CA LYS A 397 6.89 11.51 16.16
C LYS A 397 5.65 11.34 17.04
N LYS A 398 5.53 12.15 18.09
CA LYS A 398 4.39 12.14 18.99
C LYS A 398 3.05 12.22 18.24
N GLY A 399 2.13 11.35 18.61
CA GLY A 399 0.78 11.22 18.04
C GLY A 399 0.65 10.23 16.89
N MET A 400 1.75 9.84 16.25
CA MET A 400 1.77 8.86 15.16
C MET A 400 1.52 7.44 15.68
N LEU A 401 1.09 6.56 14.78
CA LEU A 401 1.04 5.13 15.05
C LEU A 401 2.45 4.57 15.19
N ALA A 402 2.61 3.60 16.07
CA ALA A 402 3.88 2.94 16.32
C ALA A 402 4.16 1.86 15.26
N ASP A 403 4.40 2.33 14.04
CA ASP A 403 4.88 1.54 12.91
C ASP A 403 6.37 1.85 12.73
N ILE A 404 7.24 0.93 13.13
CA ILE A 404 8.69 1.16 13.28
C ILE A 404 9.45 -0.04 12.75
N ILE A 405 10.53 0.23 12.00
CA ILE A 405 11.49 -0.80 11.59
C ILE A 405 12.89 -0.43 12.06
N ALA A 406 13.80 -1.43 12.11
CA ALA A 406 15.21 -1.19 12.36
C ALA A 406 16.13 -2.09 11.53
N LEU A 407 17.31 -1.55 11.26
CA LEU A 407 18.41 -2.12 10.50
C LEU A 407 19.71 -2.03 11.30
N GLN A 408 20.67 -2.93 11.05
CA GLN A 408 21.98 -2.86 11.70
C GLN A 408 22.90 -1.82 11.09
N ASN A 409 22.77 -1.54 9.79
CA ASN A 409 23.61 -0.59 9.08
C ASN A 409 22.80 0.61 8.55
N ASN A 410 23.51 1.66 8.15
CA ASN A 410 22.93 2.93 7.72
C ASN A 410 22.36 2.85 6.28
N PRO A 411 21.03 2.88 6.09
CA PRO A 411 20.44 2.84 4.75
C PRO A 411 20.65 4.12 3.94
N LEU A 412 21.07 5.24 4.58
CA LEU A 412 21.41 6.47 3.87
C LEU A 412 22.78 6.34 3.18
N GLU A 413 23.68 5.47 3.68
CA GLU A 413 24.99 5.18 3.06
C GLU A 413 24.89 4.06 2.03
N ASP A 414 24.18 2.96 2.38
CA ASP A 414 23.95 1.81 1.51
C ASP A 414 22.48 1.39 1.56
N ILE A 415 21.74 1.72 0.52
CA ILE A 415 20.29 1.42 0.44
C ILE A 415 20.02 -0.09 0.29
N SER A 416 21.00 -0.88 -0.16
CA SER A 416 20.84 -2.33 -0.33
C SER A 416 20.59 -3.06 0.98
N ILE A 417 20.97 -2.45 2.11
CA ILE A 417 20.71 -2.97 3.46
C ILE A 417 19.21 -3.12 3.77
N MET A 418 18.33 -2.46 3.02
CA MET A 418 16.86 -2.60 3.15
C MET A 418 16.39 -4.06 2.97
N LYS A 419 17.21 -4.92 2.37
CA LYS A 419 17.01 -6.38 2.34
C LYS A 419 16.98 -7.00 3.75
N ASN A 420 17.68 -6.41 4.72
CA ASN A 420 17.99 -7.00 6.01
C ASN A 420 17.26 -6.28 7.17
N VAL A 421 16.00 -5.93 6.99
CA VAL A 421 15.17 -5.41 8.09
C VAL A 421 15.10 -6.46 9.19
N GLY A 422 15.66 -6.16 10.37
CA GLY A 422 15.74 -7.10 11.49
C GLY A 422 14.74 -6.86 12.61
N PHE A 423 14.11 -5.68 12.65
CA PHE A 423 13.06 -5.35 13.59
C PHE A 423 11.85 -4.79 12.84
N VAL A 424 10.65 -5.28 13.16
CA VAL A 424 9.39 -4.80 12.60
C VAL A 424 8.35 -4.69 13.71
N MET A 425 7.85 -3.47 13.92
CA MET A 425 6.72 -3.18 14.78
C MET A 425 5.61 -2.53 13.94
N LYS A 426 4.37 -2.96 14.13
CA LYS A 426 3.18 -2.34 13.53
C LYS A 426 2.10 -2.19 14.60
N ASP A 427 1.48 -1.00 14.67
CA ASP A 427 0.48 -0.68 15.71
C ASP A 427 0.97 -0.98 17.15
N GLY A 428 2.29 -0.78 17.43
CA GLY A 428 2.90 -1.05 18.74
C GLY A 428 3.19 -2.53 19.03
N ILE A 429 2.86 -3.44 18.12
CA ILE A 429 3.09 -4.89 18.27
C ILE A 429 4.34 -5.28 17.50
N ILE A 430 5.27 -5.98 18.15
CA ILE A 430 6.51 -6.50 17.53
C ILE A 430 6.17 -7.78 16.77
N PHE A 431 6.48 -7.81 15.48
CA PHE A 431 6.30 -8.98 14.60
C PHE A 431 7.62 -9.66 14.25
N LYS A 432 8.73 -8.91 14.29
CA LYS A 432 10.06 -9.41 13.99
C LYS A 432 11.09 -8.73 14.89
N GLN A 433 11.99 -9.52 15.48
CA GLN A 433 13.16 -9.03 16.20
C GLN A 433 14.26 -10.09 16.08
N THR A 434 15.30 -9.81 15.30
CA THR A 434 16.41 -10.74 15.01
C THR A 434 17.73 -10.28 15.61
N PHE A 435 17.76 -9.12 16.28
CA PHE A 435 18.91 -8.58 17.00
C PHE A 435 18.45 -7.72 18.20
#